data_bdec6f9feb09a3cd4456c385ecaacce6
#
_entry.id   bdec6f9feb09a3cd4456c385ecaacce6
#
_cell.length_a   1.000
_cell.length_b   1.000
_cell.length_c   1.000
_cell.angle_alpha   90.00
_cell.angle_beta   90.00
_cell.angle_gamma   90.00
#
_symmetry.space_group_name_H-M   'P 1'
#
loop_
_entity.id
_entity.type
_entity.pdbx_description
1 polymer ?
#
loop_
_entity_poly.entity_id
_entity_poly.type
_entity_poly.pdbx_seq_one_letter_code
_entity_poly.pdbx_strand_id
1 'polypeptide(L)'
;MKRIEVIGLEGLPEIKQGDDLSALIYRSALQQGITLQDGDIIVVSQKIVSKAEGRVVELNSVKPTPQALKIAKLGKRDPRYVELALQEAKTIIKQVKGHLITETKQGWIYSYSGVDLSNVSGGSAATLLPEDPDRSAQKIREGLEKLSGKRLGVIISDTCGRPFRRGDINVAIGVSGFKPILDLRGRRDIFGYRLRLKKVAIADEIASAAELVMGELNERIPVAIVRGVDVELDAYASSEPLRKRKEHDIFLQDALKTKPQPQPDL
;
A
#
# COMPACT_ATOMS: atom_id res chain seq x y z
N MET A 1 -0.94 -1.33 -31.52
CA MET A 1 -1.28 -0.15 -30.72
C MET A 1 -1.11 -0.54 -29.25
N LYS A 2 -0.31 0.19 -28.46
CA LYS A 2 -0.24 -0.06 -26.99
C LYS A 2 -1.48 0.55 -26.34
N ARG A 3 -2.22 -0.26 -25.57
CA ARG A 3 -3.40 0.16 -24.81
C ARG A 3 -3.31 -0.44 -23.41
N ILE A 4 -3.66 0.33 -22.40
CA ILE A 4 -3.87 -0.12 -21.03
C ILE A 4 -5.32 0.14 -20.70
N GLU A 5 -5.96 -0.81 -20.04
CA GLU A 5 -7.33 -0.74 -19.56
C GLU A 5 -7.33 -0.89 -18.03
N VAL A 6 -8.08 -0.04 -17.35
CA VAL A 6 -8.25 -0.09 -15.89
C VAL A 6 -9.74 -0.29 -15.62
N ILE A 7 -10.09 -1.39 -14.97
CA ILE A 7 -11.47 -1.83 -14.76
C ILE A 7 -11.70 -1.96 -13.24
N GLY A 8 -12.55 -1.10 -12.69
CA GLY A 8 -12.96 -1.20 -11.29
C GLY A 8 -13.97 -2.35 -11.10
N LEU A 9 -13.80 -3.15 -10.04
CA LEU A 9 -14.75 -4.20 -9.69
C LEU A 9 -15.76 -3.69 -8.66
N GLU A 10 -16.98 -3.52 -9.09
CA GLU A 10 -18.12 -3.12 -8.25
C GLU A 10 -18.73 -4.33 -7.54
N GLY A 11 -19.62 -4.06 -6.56
CA GLY A 11 -20.48 -5.10 -5.98
C GLY A 11 -19.79 -6.07 -5.03
N LEU A 12 -18.53 -5.82 -4.64
CA LEU A 12 -17.94 -6.59 -3.54
C LEU A 12 -18.73 -6.34 -2.25
N PRO A 13 -19.01 -7.38 -1.45
CA PRO A 13 -19.66 -7.23 -0.16
C PRO A 13 -18.77 -6.49 0.84
N GLU A 14 -19.35 -6.05 1.97
CA GLU A 14 -18.54 -5.59 3.10
C GLU A 14 -17.66 -6.74 3.60
N ILE A 15 -16.35 -6.54 3.56
CA ILE A 15 -15.35 -7.57 3.90
C ILE A 15 -15.27 -7.75 5.41
N LYS A 16 -15.27 -9.00 5.87
CA LYS A 16 -15.17 -9.44 7.26
C LYS A 16 -13.94 -10.29 7.46
N GLN A 17 -13.53 -10.42 8.70
CA GLN A 17 -12.43 -11.32 9.07
C GLN A 17 -12.73 -12.76 8.64
N GLY A 18 -11.76 -13.38 7.98
CA GLY A 18 -11.85 -14.75 7.47
C GLY A 18 -12.42 -14.87 6.05
N ASP A 19 -12.85 -13.77 5.41
CA ASP A 19 -13.34 -13.83 4.03
C ASP A 19 -12.23 -14.23 3.06
N ASP A 20 -12.59 -15.10 2.10
CA ASP A 20 -11.72 -15.46 0.97
C ASP A 20 -11.81 -14.38 -0.13
N LEU A 21 -10.84 -13.47 -0.13
CA LEU A 21 -10.78 -12.38 -1.10
C LEU A 21 -10.65 -12.89 -2.54
N SER A 22 -9.93 -13.99 -2.78
CA SER A 22 -9.79 -14.57 -4.12
C SER A 22 -11.13 -14.99 -4.69
N ALA A 23 -11.93 -15.70 -3.89
CA ALA A 23 -13.26 -16.15 -4.30
C ALA A 23 -14.22 -14.98 -4.51
N LEU A 24 -14.18 -13.96 -3.64
CA LEU A 24 -15.03 -12.78 -3.75
C LEU A 24 -14.69 -11.95 -4.98
N ILE A 25 -13.40 -11.68 -5.24
CA ILE A 25 -12.91 -10.94 -6.40
C ILE A 25 -13.29 -11.67 -7.69
N TYR A 26 -13.03 -12.98 -7.77
CA TYR A 26 -13.34 -13.77 -8.96
C TYR A 26 -14.84 -13.79 -9.25
N ARG A 27 -15.68 -13.98 -8.22
CA ARG A 27 -17.14 -13.93 -8.36
C ARG A 27 -17.62 -12.56 -8.83
N SER A 28 -17.10 -11.47 -8.25
CA SER A 28 -17.45 -10.10 -8.66
C SER A 28 -17.11 -9.86 -10.13
N ALA A 29 -15.92 -10.28 -10.59
CA ALA A 29 -15.53 -10.17 -11.99
C ALA A 29 -16.50 -10.92 -12.91
N LEU A 30 -16.86 -12.17 -12.59
CA LEU A 30 -17.80 -12.97 -13.39
C LEU A 30 -19.20 -12.35 -13.44
N GLN A 31 -19.70 -11.80 -12.31
CA GLN A 31 -21.02 -11.16 -12.26
C GLN A 31 -21.10 -9.92 -13.16
N GLN A 32 -19.97 -9.26 -13.41
CA GLN A 32 -19.87 -8.11 -14.32
C GLN A 32 -19.48 -8.51 -15.75
N GLY A 33 -19.48 -9.80 -16.06
CA GLY A 33 -19.10 -10.31 -17.39
C GLY A 33 -17.61 -10.15 -17.71
N ILE A 34 -16.76 -9.94 -16.68
CA ILE A 34 -15.31 -9.75 -16.85
C ILE A 34 -14.63 -11.11 -16.68
N THR A 35 -13.96 -11.56 -17.74
CA THR A 35 -13.09 -12.74 -17.69
C THR A 35 -11.65 -12.30 -17.50
N LEU A 36 -10.96 -12.87 -16.49
CA LEU A 36 -9.54 -12.64 -16.25
C LEU A 36 -8.71 -13.20 -17.41
N GLN A 37 -7.62 -12.52 -17.75
CA GLN A 37 -6.72 -12.86 -18.86
C GLN A 37 -5.28 -13.03 -18.33
N ASP A 38 -4.47 -13.78 -19.07
CA ASP A 38 -3.04 -13.88 -18.75
C ASP A 38 -2.38 -12.49 -18.80
N GLY A 39 -1.64 -12.16 -17.75
CA GLY A 39 -0.98 -10.88 -17.59
C GLY A 39 -1.84 -9.76 -16.97
N ASP A 40 -3.11 -10.02 -16.62
CA ASP A 40 -3.88 -9.08 -15.83
C ASP A 40 -3.21 -8.86 -14.47
N ILE A 41 -3.22 -7.60 -14.01
CA ILE A 41 -2.74 -7.23 -12.67
C ILE A 41 -3.93 -6.80 -11.84
N ILE A 42 -4.16 -7.51 -10.73
CA ILE A 42 -5.25 -7.24 -9.82
C ILE A 42 -4.74 -6.33 -8.71
N VAL A 43 -5.24 -5.12 -8.65
CA VAL A 43 -4.90 -4.14 -7.60
C VAL A 43 -5.97 -4.21 -6.53
N VAL A 44 -5.56 -4.47 -5.29
CA VAL A 44 -6.44 -4.69 -4.14
C VAL A 44 -6.09 -3.66 -3.06
N SER A 45 -7.07 -2.89 -2.61
CA SER A 45 -6.87 -1.95 -1.50
C SER A 45 -6.43 -2.68 -0.23
N GLN A 46 -5.40 -2.17 0.44
CA GLN A 46 -4.93 -2.74 1.71
C GLN A 46 -6.06 -2.88 2.73
N LYS A 47 -7.02 -1.98 2.70
CA LYS A 47 -8.11 -1.91 3.68
C LYS A 47 -8.97 -3.19 3.70
N ILE A 48 -9.33 -3.74 2.54
CA ILE A 48 -10.09 -4.98 2.50
C ILE A 48 -9.24 -6.19 2.88
N VAL A 49 -7.93 -6.15 2.59
CA VAL A 49 -6.99 -7.19 3.04
C VAL A 49 -6.88 -7.16 4.56
N SER A 50 -6.68 -5.98 5.14
CA SER A 50 -6.63 -5.80 6.59
C SER A 50 -7.91 -6.26 7.29
N LYS A 51 -9.08 -5.96 6.74
CA LYS A 51 -10.36 -6.47 7.27
C LYS A 51 -10.43 -8.00 7.22
N ALA A 52 -10.09 -8.60 6.09
CA ALA A 52 -10.10 -10.06 5.93
C ALA A 52 -9.12 -10.77 6.87
N GLU A 53 -7.98 -10.14 7.17
CA GLU A 53 -6.96 -10.66 8.10
C GLU A 53 -7.24 -10.32 9.57
N GLY A 54 -8.35 -9.62 9.88
CA GLY A 54 -8.68 -9.24 11.24
C GLY A 54 -7.79 -8.12 11.82
N ARG A 55 -7.15 -7.33 10.94
CA ARG A 55 -6.30 -6.18 11.31
C ARG A 55 -7.13 -4.93 11.57
N VAL A 56 -8.26 -5.10 12.23
CA VAL A 56 -9.17 -4.02 12.68
C VAL A 56 -9.13 -3.95 14.19
N VAL A 57 -8.93 -2.75 14.74
CA VAL A 57 -8.82 -2.52 16.18
C VAL A 57 -9.85 -1.49 16.64
N GLU A 58 -10.71 -1.87 17.58
CA GLU A 58 -11.63 -0.95 18.21
C GLU A 58 -10.86 0.05 19.08
N LEU A 59 -11.03 1.35 18.85
CA LEU A 59 -10.30 2.39 19.58
C LEU A 59 -10.59 2.35 21.09
N ASN A 60 -11.79 1.93 21.49
CA ASN A 60 -12.15 1.83 22.92
C ASN A 60 -11.35 0.77 23.68
N SER A 61 -10.73 -0.19 22.99
CA SER A 61 -9.85 -1.18 23.60
C SER A 61 -8.41 -0.67 23.81
N VAL A 62 -8.06 0.46 23.20
CA VAL A 62 -6.69 1.00 23.21
C VAL A 62 -6.46 1.90 24.43
N LYS A 63 -5.42 1.60 25.21
CA LYS A 63 -4.97 2.41 26.35
C LYS A 63 -3.73 3.21 25.95
N PRO A 64 -3.84 4.55 25.78
CA PRO A 64 -2.71 5.37 25.35
C PRO A 64 -1.61 5.44 26.41
N THR A 65 -0.36 5.32 25.96
CA THR A 65 0.82 5.57 26.78
C THR A 65 1.04 7.08 27.02
N PRO A 66 1.85 7.48 28.02
CA PRO A 66 2.23 8.88 28.21
C PRO A 66 2.87 9.51 26.96
N GLN A 67 3.62 8.74 26.18
CA GLN A 67 4.19 9.19 24.92
C GLN A 67 3.11 9.50 23.88
N ALA A 68 2.13 8.60 23.70
CA ALA A 68 1.01 8.82 22.81
C ALA A 68 0.19 10.06 23.21
N LEU A 69 -0.09 10.24 24.50
CA LEU A 69 -0.78 11.43 25.02
C LEU A 69 -0.05 12.73 24.69
N LYS A 70 1.28 12.77 24.87
CA LYS A 70 2.11 13.94 24.56
C LYS A 70 2.07 14.26 23.06
N ILE A 71 2.26 13.27 22.18
CA ILE A 71 2.23 13.46 20.74
C ILE A 71 0.85 13.89 20.26
N ALA A 72 -0.19 13.23 20.75
CA ALA A 72 -1.58 13.52 20.42
C ALA A 72 -1.98 14.96 20.75
N LYS A 73 -1.57 15.45 21.93
CA LYS A 73 -1.81 16.85 22.37
C LYS A 73 -1.19 17.84 21.39
N LEU A 74 0.07 17.62 20.96
CA LEU A 74 0.77 18.49 20.02
C LEU A 74 0.13 18.48 18.62
N GLY A 75 -0.34 17.31 18.16
CA GLY A 75 -0.94 17.11 16.84
C GLY A 75 -2.45 17.31 16.78
N LYS A 76 -3.11 17.58 17.91
CA LYS A 76 -4.58 17.61 18.06
C LYS A 76 -5.24 16.35 17.48
N ARG A 77 -4.69 15.18 17.82
CA ARG A 77 -5.13 13.87 17.36
C ARG A 77 -5.72 13.04 18.52
N ASP A 78 -6.49 12.01 18.19
CA ASP A 78 -6.92 11.02 19.18
C ASP A 78 -5.70 10.26 19.73
N PRO A 79 -5.46 10.23 21.05
CA PRO A 79 -4.31 9.55 21.63
C PRO A 79 -4.32 8.04 21.41
N ARG A 80 -5.50 7.42 21.23
CA ARG A 80 -5.64 5.99 20.92
C ARG A 80 -5.14 5.69 19.51
N TYR A 81 -5.45 6.55 18.55
CA TYR A 81 -4.90 6.48 17.18
C TYR A 81 -3.36 6.61 17.18
N VAL A 82 -2.83 7.58 17.94
CA VAL A 82 -1.37 7.75 18.05
C VAL A 82 -0.72 6.54 18.72
N GLU A 83 -1.37 5.93 19.72
CA GLU A 83 -0.88 4.71 20.36
C GLU A 83 -0.76 3.56 19.38
N LEU A 84 -1.80 3.31 18.56
CA LEU A 84 -1.76 2.28 17.51
C LEU A 84 -0.61 2.54 16.52
N ALA A 85 -0.42 3.80 16.11
CA ALA A 85 0.68 4.16 15.23
C ALA A 85 2.06 3.88 15.85
N LEU A 86 2.22 4.11 17.15
CA LEU A 86 3.45 3.78 17.89
C LEU A 86 3.66 2.27 18.01
N GLN A 87 2.59 1.50 18.23
CA GLN A 87 2.64 0.03 18.32
C GLN A 87 3.01 -0.62 16.97
N GLU A 88 2.57 -0.03 15.85
CA GLU A 88 2.90 -0.52 14.50
C GLU A 88 4.23 0.04 13.96
N ALA A 89 4.83 1.01 14.66
CA ALA A 89 6.12 1.56 14.30
C ALA A 89 7.27 0.63 14.72
N LYS A 90 8.16 0.33 13.77
CA LYS A 90 9.48 -0.25 14.05
C LYS A 90 10.43 0.82 14.56
N THR A 91 10.37 2.03 13.98
CA THR A 91 11.21 3.16 14.32
C THR A 91 10.49 4.46 14.04
N ILE A 92 10.63 5.44 14.92
CA ILE A 92 10.19 6.82 14.66
C ILE A 92 11.29 7.51 13.86
N ILE A 93 11.01 7.87 12.63
CA ILE A 93 11.95 8.58 11.74
C ILE A 93 11.95 10.07 12.06
N LYS A 94 10.76 10.66 12.23
CA LYS A 94 10.62 12.09 12.52
C LYS A 94 9.33 12.40 13.26
N GLN A 95 9.42 13.30 14.22
CA GLN A 95 8.26 13.87 14.89
C GLN A 95 8.36 15.40 14.84
N VAL A 96 7.36 16.06 14.25
CA VAL A 96 7.32 17.52 14.15
C VAL A 96 5.90 18.01 14.43
N LYS A 97 5.74 18.88 15.44
CA LYS A 97 4.44 19.49 15.79
C LYS A 97 3.30 18.47 15.87
N GLY A 98 3.58 17.28 16.45
CA GLY A 98 2.60 16.19 16.55
C GLY A 98 2.44 15.32 15.30
N HIS A 99 3.03 15.67 14.16
CA HIS A 99 3.13 14.77 13.02
C HIS A 99 4.18 13.70 13.27
N LEU A 100 3.82 12.45 12.97
CA LEU A 100 4.66 11.29 13.21
C LEU A 100 4.96 10.59 11.87
N ILE A 101 6.24 10.55 11.51
CA ILE A 101 6.74 9.76 10.39
C ILE A 101 7.49 8.56 10.95
N THR A 102 7.08 7.37 10.57
CA THR A 102 7.59 6.13 11.12
C THR A 102 8.05 5.18 10.02
N GLU A 103 8.97 4.30 10.36
CA GLU A 103 9.16 3.04 9.65
C GLU A 103 8.19 2.02 10.26
N THR A 104 7.34 1.42 9.44
CA THR A 104 6.41 0.38 9.87
C THR A 104 7.13 -0.95 10.10
N LYS A 105 6.47 -1.92 10.74
CA LYS A 105 7.00 -3.28 10.90
C LYS A 105 7.32 -3.95 9.56
N GLN A 106 6.55 -3.63 8.52
CA GLN A 106 6.73 -4.11 7.14
C GLN A 106 7.90 -3.41 6.42
N GLY A 107 8.49 -2.33 7.01
CA GLY A 107 9.62 -1.60 6.45
C GLY A 107 9.25 -0.43 5.54
N TRP A 108 7.98 -0.02 5.51
CA TRP A 108 7.54 1.17 4.78
C TRP A 108 7.68 2.43 5.64
N ILE A 109 7.96 3.57 4.99
CA ILE A 109 7.97 4.88 5.66
C ILE A 109 6.60 5.54 5.47
N TYR A 110 5.87 5.69 6.57
CA TYR A 110 4.51 6.20 6.56
C TYR A 110 4.27 7.26 7.63
N SER A 111 3.29 8.11 7.39
CA SER A 111 2.68 8.91 8.44
C SER A 111 1.86 8.01 9.34
N TYR A 112 2.07 8.10 10.66
CA TYR A 112 1.34 7.31 11.66
C TYR A 112 1.27 5.81 11.36
N SER A 113 2.34 5.24 10.81
CA SER A 113 2.48 3.80 10.50
C SER A 113 1.41 3.23 9.56
N GLY A 114 0.76 4.05 8.74
CA GLY A 114 -0.33 3.61 7.87
C GLY A 114 -1.61 3.20 8.61
N VAL A 115 -1.77 3.58 9.87
CA VAL A 115 -3.04 3.38 10.61
C VAL A 115 -4.12 4.26 10.01
N ASP A 116 -5.26 3.67 9.63
CA ASP A 116 -6.34 4.38 8.94
C ASP A 116 -7.67 4.23 9.69
N LEU A 117 -8.37 5.38 9.86
CA LEU A 117 -9.69 5.46 10.49
C LEU A 117 -10.82 5.55 9.47
N SER A 118 -10.48 5.76 8.19
CA SER A 118 -11.48 5.97 7.14
C SER A 118 -12.14 4.66 6.70
N ASN A 119 -13.44 4.72 6.39
CA ASN A 119 -14.23 3.57 5.92
C ASN A 119 -14.18 2.34 6.87
N VAL A 120 -14.01 2.60 8.19
CA VAL A 120 -14.01 1.58 9.25
C VAL A 120 -14.93 2.06 10.38
N SER A 121 -16.05 1.39 10.58
CA SER A 121 -16.99 1.57 11.71
C SER A 121 -17.23 3.06 12.12
N GLY A 122 -17.33 3.97 11.16
CA GLY A 122 -17.63 5.39 11.42
C GLY A 122 -16.58 6.11 12.30
N GLY A 123 -15.33 5.62 12.32
CA GLY A 123 -14.23 6.20 13.11
C GLY A 123 -14.12 5.67 14.54
N SER A 124 -14.90 4.65 14.93
CA SER A 124 -14.75 3.98 16.23
C SER A 124 -13.65 2.90 16.22
N ALA A 125 -13.22 2.47 15.04
CA ALA A 125 -12.15 1.50 14.84
C ALA A 125 -11.09 2.03 13.86
N ALA A 126 -9.94 1.38 13.84
CA ALA A 126 -8.86 1.64 12.91
C ALA A 126 -8.46 0.35 12.18
N THR A 127 -8.07 0.45 10.92
CA THR A 127 -7.31 -0.60 10.23
C THR A 127 -5.82 -0.39 10.40
N LEU A 128 -5.11 -1.48 10.59
CA LEU A 128 -3.65 -1.56 10.56
C LEU A 128 -3.24 -2.19 9.23
N LEU A 129 -2.03 -1.94 8.76
CA LEU A 129 -1.52 -2.61 7.56
C LEU A 129 -1.54 -4.14 7.72
N PRO A 130 -1.71 -4.91 6.65
CA PRO A 130 -1.50 -6.36 6.68
C PRO A 130 -0.15 -6.71 7.30
N GLU A 131 -0.04 -7.82 8.01
CA GLU A 131 1.24 -8.20 8.65
C GLU A 131 2.35 -8.44 7.63
N ASP A 132 2.00 -9.10 6.54
CA ASP A 132 2.88 -9.38 5.41
C ASP A 132 2.11 -9.14 4.10
N PRO A 133 2.15 -7.92 3.54
CA PRO A 133 1.42 -7.59 2.33
C PRO A 133 1.84 -8.42 1.10
N ASP A 134 3.11 -8.84 1.00
CA ASP A 134 3.59 -9.67 -0.09
C ASP A 134 2.98 -11.08 -0.01
N ARG A 135 2.91 -11.65 1.19
CA ARG A 135 2.23 -12.93 1.42
C ARG A 135 0.73 -12.85 1.16
N SER A 136 0.10 -11.74 1.50
CA SER A 136 -1.32 -11.48 1.20
C SER A 136 -1.55 -11.41 -0.31
N ALA A 137 -0.70 -10.67 -1.03
CA ALA A 137 -0.72 -10.62 -2.50
C ALA A 137 -0.54 -12.00 -3.13
N GLN A 138 0.40 -12.80 -2.61
CA GLN A 138 0.64 -14.16 -3.07
C GLN A 138 -0.58 -15.06 -2.88
N LYS A 139 -1.21 -15.05 -1.70
CA LYS A 139 -2.41 -15.85 -1.43
C LYS A 139 -3.55 -15.51 -2.39
N ILE A 140 -3.80 -14.21 -2.59
CA ILE A 140 -4.84 -13.74 -3.50
C ILE A 140 -4.52 -14.17 -4.93
N ARG A 141 -3.28 -14.02 -5.38
CA ARG A 141 -2.83 -14.44 -6.72
C ARG A 141 -3.05 -15.93 -6.93
N GLU A 142 -2.53 -16.77 -6.04
CA GLU A 142 -2.65 -18.22 -6.16
C GLU A 142 -4.12 -18.69 -6.17
N GLY A 143 -4.97 -18.07 -5.34
CA GLY A 143 -6.39 -18.32 -5.34
C GLY A 143 -7.07 -17.94 -6.66
N LEU A 144 -6.78 -16.76 -7.19
CA LEU A 144 -7.31 -16.27 -8.48
C LEU A 144 -6.81 -17.12 -9.65
N GLU A 145 -5.52 -17.48 -9.68
CA GLU A 145 -4.93 -18.34 -10.72
C GLU A 145 -5.58 -19.74 -10.72
N LYS A 146 -5.85 -20.30 -9.54
CA LYS A 146 -6.56 -21.58 -9.40
C LYS A 146 -7.99 -21.52 -9.93
N LEU A 147 -8.70 -20.40 -9.69
CA LEU A 147 -10.09 -20.21 -10.11
C LEU A 147 -10.22 -19.88 -11.60
N SER A 148 -9.30 -19.09 -12.13
CA SER A 148 -9.36 -18.60 -13.52
C SER A 148 -8.59 -19.44 -14.53
N GLY A 149 -7.59 -20.18 -14.08
CA GLY A 149 -6.61 -20.87 -14.96
C GLY A 149 -5.65 -19.90 -15.66
N LYS A 150 -5.54 -18.64 -15.19
CA LYS A 150 -4.73 -17.57 -15.81
C LYS A 150 -3.55 -17.22 -14.94
N ARG A 151 -2.44 -16.80 -15.55
CA ARG A 151 -1.27 -16.25 -14.83
C ARG A 151 -1.49 -14.77 -14.59
N LEU A 152 -1.45 -14.37 -13.32
CA LEU A 152 -1.85 -13.04 -12.88
C LEU A 152 -0.74 -12.35 -12.08
N GLY A 153 -0.79 -11.02 -12.04
CA GLY A 153 -0.12 -10.22 -11.03
C GLY A 153 -1.11 -9.75 -9.96
N VAL A 154 -0.64 -9.55 -8.73
CA VAL A 154 -1.43 -8.93 -7.66
C VAL A 154 -0.62 -7.84 -6.99
N ILE A 155 -1.26 -6.71 -6.73
CA ILE A 155 -0.73 -5.59 -5.94
C ILE A 155 -1.68 -5.38 -4.76
N ILE A 156 -1.12 -5.25 -3.55
CA ILE A 156 -1.82 -4.62 -2.44
C ILE A 156 -1.40 -3.15 -2.46
N SER A 157 -2.39 -2.26 -2.62
CA SER A 157 -2.15 -0.82 -2.71
C SER A 157 -2.60 -0.09 -1.45
N ASP A 158 -1.90 0.99 -1.15
CA ASP A 158 -2.24 1.90 -0.05
C ASP A 158 -1.97 3.35 -0.43
N THR A 159 -2.71 4.27 0.18
CA THR A 159 -2.57 5.71 -0.04
C THR A 159 -1.32 6.24 0.65
N CYS A 160 -0.50 6.99 -0.07
CA CYS A 160 0.77 7.52 0.43
C CYS A 160 0.94 9.00 0.09
N GLY A 161 1.17 9.81 1.13
CA GLY A 161 1.64 11.18 0.98
C GLY A 161 3.10 11.22 0.54
N ARG A 162 3.45 12.21 -0.27
CA ARG A 162 4.79 12.34 -0.85
C ARG A 162 5.50 13.61 -0.41
N PRO A 163 6.81 13.55 -0.10
CA PRO A 163 7.59 14.77 0.10
C PRO A 163 7.59 15.63 -1.15
N PHE A 164 7.62 16.95 -0.96
CA PHE A 164 7.76 17.98 -2.02
C PHE A 164 6.61 18.09 -3.02
N ARG A 165 5.53 17.32 -2.87
CA ARG A 165 4.34 17.43 -3.72
C ARG A 165 3.07 17.42 -2.87
N ARG A 166 2.06 18.16 -3.32
CA ARG A 166 0.72 18.10 -2.73
C ARG A 166 -0.08 16.96 -3.35
N GLY A 167 -1.01 16.40 -2.57
CA GLY A 167 -1.86 15.30 -2.96
C GLY A 167 -1.21 13.94 -2.70
N ASP A 168 -2.04 12.99 -2.34
CA ASP A 168 -1.65 11.61 -2.11
C ASP A 168 -1.72 10.83 -3.42
N ILE A 169 -1.12 9.68 -3.46
CA ILE A 169 -1.23 8.68 -4.54
C ILE A 169 -1.30 7.30 -3.93
N ASN A 170 -1.84 6.35 -4.65
CA ASN A 170 -1.71 4.96 -4.27
C ASN A 170 -0.35 4.38 -4.70
N VAL A 171 0.26 3.60 -3.82
CA VAL A 171 1.53 2.91 -4.03
C VAL A 171 1.39 1.44 -3.70
N ALA A 172 2.25 0.61 -4.27
CA ALA A 172 2.29 -0.82 -4.00
C ALA A 172 3.02 -1.08 -2.67
N ILE A 173 2.33 -1.71 -1.71
CA ILE A 173 2.93 -2.16 -0.45
C ILE A 173 3.14 -3.66 -0.38
N GLY A 174 2.47 -4.43 -1.26
CA GLY A 174 2.66 -5.86 -1.46
C GLY A 174 2.53 -6.20 -2.94
N VAL A 175 3.37 -7.10 -3.44
CA VAL A 175 3.42 -7.50 -4.86
C VAL A 175 3.62 -9.00 -4.99
N SER A 176 2.93 -9.61 -5.95
CA SER A 176 3.16 -11.01 -6.32
C SER A 176 2.91 -11.23 -7.81
N GLY A 177 3.67 -12.11 -8.44
CA GLY A 177 3.45 -12.59 -9.81
C GLY A 177 4.21 -11.81 -10.89
N PHE A 178 4.82 -10.66 -10.59
CA PHE A 178 5.60 -9.88 -11.55
C PHE A 178 6.65 -8.99 -10.87
N LYS A 179 7.70 -8.62 -11.59
CA LYS A 179 8.75 -7.73 -11.08
C LYS A 179 8.23 -6.31 -10.88
N PRO A 180 8.30 -5.74 -9.65
CA PRO A 180 7.73 -4.43 -9.34
C PRO A 180 8.51 -3.24 -9.93
N ILE A 181 9.76 -3.49 -10.35
CA ILE A 181 10.65 -2.48 -10.94
C ILE A 181 11.04 -2.89 -12.35
N LEU A 182 10.80 -1.99 -13.30
CA LEU A 182 11.34 -2.10 -14.64
C LEU A 182 12.75 -1.47 -14.67
N ASP A 183 13.78 -2.30 -14.76
CA ASP A 183 15.18 -1.85 -14.84
C ASP A 183 15.59 -1.59 -16.28
N LEU A 184 15.78 -0.32 -16.60
CA LEU A 184 16.18 0.14 -17.94
C LEU A 184 17.68 0.44 -18.07
N ARG A 185 18.47 0.16 -17.04
CA ARG A 185 19.91 0.37 -17.08
C ARG A 185 20.55 -0.48 -18.19
N GLY A 186 21.47 0.12 -18.91
CA GLY A 186 22.14 -0.53 -20.05
C GLY A 186 21.37 -0.50 -21.36
N ARG A 187 20.05 -0.23 -21.35
CA ARG A 187 19.26 -0.01 -22.57
C ARG A 187 19.67 1.30 -23.26
N ARG A 188 19.43 1.39 -24.57
CA ARG A 188 19.67 2.61 -25.35
C ARG A 188 18.36 3.31 -25.66
N ASP A 189 18.37 4.64 -25.63
CA ASP A 189 17.26 5.44 -26.14
C ASP A 189 17.26 5.51 -27.69
N ILE A 190 16.33 6.27 -28.26
CA ILE A 190 16.17 6.39 -29.72
C ILE A 190 17.38 7.05 -30.41
N PHE A 191 18.23 7.77 -29.67
CA PHE A 191 19.44 8.41 -30.18
C PHE A 191 20.72 7.63 -29.83
N GLY A 192 20.58 6.44 -29.23
CA GLY A 192 21.71 5.57 -28.88
C GLY A 192 22.34 5.84 -27.52
N TYR A 193 21.84 6.82 -26.72
CA TYR A 193 22.34 7.08 -25.37
C TYR A 193 22.05 5.91 -24.44
N ARG A 194 23.08 5.41 -23.77
CA ARG A 194 22.96 4.28 -22.84
C ARG A 194 22.50 4.76 -21.46
N LEU A 195 21.31 4.33 -21.04
CA LEU A 195 20.74 4.65 -19.73
C LEU A 195 21.57 4.01 -18.61
N ARG A 196 22.00 4.82 -17.62
CA ARG A 196 22.87 4.37 -16.52
C ARG A 196 22.12 4.11 -15.21
N LEU A 197 21.09 4.89 -14.92
CA LEU A 197 20.43 4.90 -13.61
C LEU A 197 18.93 4.65 -13.67
N LYS A 198 18.33 4.60 -14.89
CA LYS A 198 16.88 4.60 -15.05
C LYS A 198 16.25 3.29 -14.57
N LYS A 199 15.43 3.42 -13.55
CA LYS A 199 14.50 2.39 -13.05
C LYS A 199 13.12 3.02 -12.96
N VAL A 200 12.08 2.24 -13.22
CA VAL A 200 10.67 2.66 -13.12
C VAL A 200 10.00 1.77 -12.08
N ALA A 201 9.34 2.37 -11.09
CA ALA A 201 8.54 1.67 -10.10
C ALA A 201 7.19 1.32 -10.73
N ILE A 202 7.19 0.33 -11.64
CA ILE A 202 6.00 0.00 -12.46
C ILE A 202 4.81 -0.43 -11.61
N ALA A 203 5.05 -1.07 -10.45
CA ALA A 203 3.98 -1.45 -9.53
C ALA A 203 3.29 -0.22 -8.92
N ASP A 204 4.05 0.85 -8.59
CA ASP A 204 3.48 2.10 -8.07
C ASP A 204 2.68 2.84 -9.17
N GLU A 205 3.18 2.84 -10.41
CA GLU A 205 2.45 3.43 -11.54
C GLU A 205 1.12 2.72 -11.77
N ILE A 206 1.10 1.37 -11.67
CA ILE A 206 -0.11 0.56 -11.81
C ILE A 206 -1.07 0.82 -10.62
N ALA A 207 -0.56 0.87 -9.39
CA ALA A 207 -1.37 1.16 -8.20
C ALA A 207 -2.02 2.54 -8.30
N SER A 208 -1.26 3.56 -8.71
CA SER A 208 -1.77 4.92 -8.93
C SER A 208 -2.80 5.00 -10.07
N ALA A 209 -2.62 4.23 -11.14
CA ALA A 209 -3.60 4.17 -12.23
C ALA A 209 -4.92 3.51 -11.78
N ALA A 210 -4.83 2.45 -10.97
CA ALA A 210 -5.98 1.74 -10.42
C ALA A 210 -6.81 2.63 -9.51
N GLU A 211 -6.19 3.52 -8.73
CA GLU A 211 -6.88 4.46 -7.85
C GLU A 211 -7.89 5.35 -8.60
N LEU A 212 -7.62 5.72 -9.86
CA LEU A 212 -8.51 6.55 -10.66
C LEU A 212 -9.92 5.96 -10.84
N VAL A 213 -10.06 4.64 -10.71
CA VAL A 213 -11.36 3.96 -10.76
C VAL A 213 -11.78 3.43 -9.39
N MET A 214 -10.85 3.17 -8.48
CA MET A 214 -11.14 2.68 -7.12
C MET A 214 -11.69 3.81 -6.25
N GLY A 215 -11.11 5.01 -6.35
CA GLY A 215 -11.47 6.17 -5.54
C GLY A 215 -11.08 6.05 -4.06
N GLU A 216 -11.29 7.12 -3.31
CA GLU A 216 -10.84 7.25 -1.91
C GLU A 216 -12.02 7.42 -0.91
N LEU A 217 -13.25 7.61 -1.38
CA LEU A 217 -14.38 7.98 -0.52
C LEU A 217 -15.44 6.89 -0.41
N ASN A 218 -16.42 6.94 -1.28
CA ASN A 218 -17.63 6.13 -1.22
C ASN A 218 -17.95 5.39 -2.53
N GLU A 219 -16.97 5.25 -3.40
CA GLU A 219 -17.07 4.56 -4.68
C GLU A 219 -17.35 3.07 -4.50
N ARG A 220 -16.90 2.49 -3.37
CA ARG A 220 -17.05 1.06 -3.03
C ARG A 220 -16.42 0.12 -4.07
N ILE A 221 -15.31 0.55 -4.67
CA ILE A 221 -14.55 -0.21 -5.67
C ILE A 221 -13.16 -0.54 -5.08
N PRO A 222 -13.05 -1.49 -4.15
CA PRO A 222 -11.78 -1.76 -3.47
C PRO A 222 -10.81 -2.60 -4.28
N VAL A 223 -11.17 -2.98 -5.52
CA VAL A 223 -10.37 -3.81 -6.42
C VAL A 223 -10.47 -3.27 -7.84
N ALA A 224 -9.34 -3.23 -8.54
CA ALA A 224 -9.30 -2.95 -9.98
C ALA A 224 -8.47 -4.00 -10.73
N ILE A 225 -8.81 -4.25 -11.98
CA ILE A 225 -8.03 -5.05 -12.93
C ILE A 225 -7.32 -4.09 -13.86
N VAL A 226 -5.99 -4.18 -13.94
CA VAL A 226 -5.18 -3.43 -14.90
C VAL A 226 -4.66 -4.39 -15.97
N ARG A 227 -5.06 -4.16 -17.21
CA ARG A 227 -4.82 -5.02 -18.37
C ARG A 227 -3.96 -4.33 -19.41
N GLY A 228 -3.09 -5.09 -20.07
CA GLY A 228 -2.28 -4.60 -21.20
C GLY A 228 -0.98 -3.93 -20.80
N VAL A 229 -0.58 -4.03 -19.54
CA VAL A 229 0.74 -3.57 -19.08
C VAL A 229 1.79 -4.64 -19.41
N ASP A 230 2.88 -4.22 -20.02
CA ASP A 230 4.00 -5.09 -20.34
C ASP A 230 4.94 -5.20 -19.13
N VAL A 231 4.76 -6.26 -18.34
CA VAL A 231 5.56 -6.56 -17.16
C VAL A 231 6.25 -7.92 -17.28
N GLU A 232 7.41 -8.05 -16.65
CA GLU A 232 8.10 -9.34 -16.52
C GLU A 232 7.45 -10.16 -15.40
N LEU A 233 6.81 -11.28 -15.78
CA LEU A 233 6.21 -12.19 -14.81
C LEU A 233 7.29 -12.89 -13.98
N ASP A 234 7.07 -12.95 -12.66
CA ASP A 234 7.96 -13.59 -11.70
C ASP A 234 7.14 -14.06 -10.48
N ALA A 235 7.00 -15.37 -10.35
CA ALA A 235 6.20 -15.98 -9.27
C ALA A 235 6.78 -15.71 -7.86
N TYR A 236 8.06 -15.38 -7.76
CA TYR A 236 8.78 -15.12 -6.50
C TYR A 236 8.96 -13.62 -6.24
N ALA A 237 8.39 -12.77 -7.07
CA ALA A 237 8.47 -11.32 -6.89
C ALA A 237 7.80 -10.88 -5.58
N SER A 238 8.35 -9.81 -5.02
CA SER A 238 7.83 -9.14 -3.82
C SER A 238 7.97 -7.63 -3.96
N SER A 239 7.40 -6.89 -3.03
CA SER A 239 7.52 -5.43 -2.96
C SER A 239 8.89 -4.94 -2.44
N GLU A 240 9.75 -5.83 -1.94
CA GLU A 240 11.06 -5.47 -1.36
C GLU A 240 11.89 -4.54 -2.25
N PRO A 241 12.00 -4.76 -3.57
CA PRO A 241 12.79 -3.89 -4.45
C PRO A 241 12.29 -2.44 -4.54
N LEU A 242 11.04 -2.15 -4.15
CA LEU A 242 10.50 -0.79 -4.08
C LEU A 242 11.02 -0.03 -2.87
N ARG A 243 11.39 -0.73 -1.80
CA ARG A 243 11.93 -0.11 -0.58
C ARG A 243 13.38 0.31 -0.82
N LYS A 244 13.65 1.58 -0.62
CA LYS A 244 15.01 2.09 -0.69
C LYS A 244 15.79 1.70 0.56
N ARG A 245 16.98 1.15 0.40
CA ARG A 245 17.85 0.83 1.54
C ARG A 245 18.24 2.11 2.26
N LYS A 246 18.21 2.09 3.58
CA LYS A 246 18.49 3.26 4.44
C LYS A 246 19.84 3.92 4.13
N GLU A 247 20.85 3.10 3.82
CA GLU A 247 22.21 3.55 3.51
C GLU A 247 22.28 4.36 2.19
N HIS A 248 21.28 4.19 1.31
CA HIS A 248 21.19 4.85 0.01
C HIS A 248 20.12 5.94 -0.03
N ASP A 249 19.40 6.17 1.08
CA ASP A 249 18.37 7.18 1.16
C ASP A 249 18.90 8.46 1.83
N ILE A 250 19.17 9.47 1.00
CA ILE A 250 19.72 10.77 1.44
C ILE A 250 18.81 11.52 2.42
N PHE A 251 17.49 11.27 2.39
CA PHE A 251 16.55 11.91 3.31
C PHE A 251 16.51 11.20 4.67
N LEU A 252 16.71 9.88 4.69
CA LEU A 252 16.75 9.10 5.93
C LEU A 252 18.08 9.23 6.67
N GLN A 253 19.20 9.36 5.95
CA GLN A 253 20.53 9.46 6.58
C GLN A 253 20.62 10.66 7.54
N ASP A 254 20.10 11.80 7.17
CA ASP A 254 20.11 12.99 8.02
C ASP A 254 19.09 12.92 9.15
N ALA A 255 17.91 12.32 8.91
CA ALA A 255 16.91 12.12 9.94
C ALA A 255 17.40 11.19 11.08
N LEU A 256 18.22 10.20 10.76
CA LEU A 256 18.79 9.26 11.74
C LEU A 256 20.01 9.82 12.49
N LYS A 257 20.70 10.81 11.93
CA LYS A 257 21.86 11.47 12.56
C LYS A 257 21.47 12.60 13.52
N THR A 258 20.32 13.23 13.32
CA THR A 258 19.83 14.26 14.22
C THR A 258 19.21 13.59 15.45
N LYS A 259 19.95 13.57 16.60
CA LYS A 259 19.31 13.40 17.91
C LYS A 259 18.15 14.41 17.98
N PRO A 260 16.98 14.04 18.54
CA PRO A 260 15.91 14.99 18.72
C PRO A 260 16.45 16.22 19.45
N GLN A 261 16.54 17.35 18.74
CA GLN A 261 16.89 18.61 19.39
C GLN A 261 15.79 18.92 20.41
N PRO A 262 16.14 19.27 21.65
CA PRO A 262 15.16 19.80 22.59
C PRO A 262 14.55 21.04 21.92
N GLN A 263 13.25 21.04 21.73
CA GLN A 263 12.54 22.20 21.22
C GLN A 263 12.67 23.31 22.25
N PRO A 264 13.01 24.54 21.84
CA PRO A 264 12.91 25.68 22.75
C PRO A 264 11.45 25.78 23.24
N ASP A 265 11.28 25.91 24.53
CA ASP A 265 10.00 26.17 25.18
C ASP A 265 9.37 27.43 24.53
N LEU A 266 8.22 27.25 23.89
CA LEU A 266 7.32 28.32 23.44
C LEU A 266 6.07 28.30 24.32
#